data_798e822299554390392a79b0b7241a3e
#
_entry.id   798e822299554390392a79b0b7241a3e
#
_cell.length_a   1.000
_cell.length_b   1.000
_cell.length_c   1.000
_cell.angle_alpha   90.00
_cell.angle_beta   90.00
_cell.angle_gamma   90.00
#
_symmetry.space_group_name_H-M   'P 1'
#
loop_
_entity.id
_entity.type
_entity.pdbx_description
1 polymer ?
#
loop_
_entity_poly.entity_id
_entity_poly.type
_entity_poly.pdbx_seq_one_letter_code
_entity_poly.pdbx_strand_id
1 'polypeptide(L)'
;MLSLTQLVADELAVPALPQVHAFAAHIAAQYPEAARAVLFYGSCLRSEQLEGQMLDFYLIVSDYDSAYDTQWLAKWNRRLPPNVFPFQFEGLMAKVAVLSEQDFHDLNRPAASAVSVWARFAQPSRLVWVADEAAEQSAVRAISGAAPTLLNAALAFVEREVDVLDLWQSGFQMTYGAELRAERKDRPSSVIEFDPERYERFGRAALHHA
;
A
#
# COMPACT_ATOMS: atom_id res chain seq x y z
N MET A 1 -18.14 -0.68 17.27
CA MET A 1 -17.53 -0.43 15.95
C MET A 1 -16.10 -0.96 16.01
N LEU A 2 -15.62 -1.69 14.99
CA LEU A 2 -14.22 -2.14 14.96
C LEU A 2 -13.29 -0.93 14.86
N SER A 3 -12.12 -1.00 15.50
CA SER A 3 -11.09 0.03 15.33
C SER A 3 -10.53 0.00 13.91
N LEU A 4 -9.95 1.12 13.44
CA LEU A 4 -9.30 1.16 12.12
C LEU A 4 -8.17 0.11 12.02
N THR A 5 -7.40 -0.05 13.08
CA THR A 5 -6.32 -1.07 13.13
C THR A 5 -6.87 -2.50 12.97
N GLN A 6 -8.03 -2.80 13.56
CA GLN A 6 -8.67 -4.10 13.39
C GLN A 6 -9.17 -4.30 11.96
N LEU A 7 -9.80 -3.27 11.36
CA LEU A 7 -10.24 -3.32 9.96
C LEU A 7 -9.07 -3.55 9.00
N VAL A 8 -7.93 -2.90 9.25
CA VAL A 8 -6.71 -3.09 8.46
C VAL A 8 -6.16 -4.51 8.63
N ALA A 9 -6.08 -5.01 9.86
CA ALA A 9 -5.61 -6.37 10.14
C ALA A 9 -6.50 -7.42 9.44
N ASP A 10 -7.81 -7.28 9.56
CA ASP A 10 -8.78 -8.18 8.92
C ASP A 10 -8.65 -8.15 7.38
N GLU A 11 -8.46 -6.96 6.78
CA GLU A 11 -8.27 -6.81 5.34
C GLU A 11 -6.96 -7.43 4.86
N LEU A 12 -5.87 -7.22 5.58
CA LEU A 12 -4.56 -7.77 5.24
C LEU A 12 -4.51 -9.30 5.34
N ALA A 13 -5.29 -9.88 6.24
CA ALA A 13 -5.39 -11.31 6.45
C ALA A 13 -6.26 -12.05 5.42
N VAL A 14 -7.02 -11.33 4.56
CA VAL A 14 -7.82 -11.98 3.50
C VAL A 14 -6.87 -12.69 2.52
N PRO A 15 -7.05 -14.00 2.27
CA PRO A 15 -6.18 -14.76 1.39
C PRO A 15 -6.16 -14.21 -0.04
N ALA A 16 -4.99 -14.23 -0.65
CA ALA A 16 -4.81 -14.03 -2.08
C ALA A 16 -4.71 -15.39 -2.79
N LEU A 17 -4.63 -15.37 -4.12
CA LEU A 17 -4.43 -16.59 -4.92
C LEU A 17 -3.10 -17.29 -4.55
N PRO A 18 -3.04 -18.64 -4.57
CA PRO A 18 -1.82 -19.38 -4.20
C PRO A 18 -0.57 -18.95 -4.97
N GLN A 19 -0.71 -18.61 -6.26
CA GLN A 19 0.39 -18.13 -7.09
C GLN A 19 0.96 -16.79 -6.59
N VAL A 20 0.14 -15.91 -6.01
CA VAL A 20 0.56 -14.64 -5.41
C VAL A 20 1.39 -14.90 -4.15
N HIS A 21 0.96 -15.84 -3.29
CA HIS A 21 1.75 -16.25 -2.12
C HIS A 21 3.07 -16.89 -2.50
N ALA A 22 3.11 -17.76 -3.53
CA ALA A 22 4.33 -18.37 -4.02
C ALA A 22 5.30 -17.31 -4.59
N PHE A 23 4.78 -16.34 -5.34
CA PHE A 23 5.59 -15.24 -5.87
C PHE A 23 6.13 -14.36 -4.72
N ALA A 24 5.31 -14.04 -3.72
CA ALA A 24 5.75 -13.26 -2.56
C ALA A 24 6.86 -13.97 -1.77
N ALA A 25 6.76 -15.28 -1.58
CA ALA A 25 7.82 -16.09 -0.96
C ALA A 25 9.11 -16.07 -1.80
N HIS A 26 9.00 -16.14 -3.13
CA HIS A 26 10.14 -16.02 -4.04
C HIS A 26 10.81 -14.63 -3.93
N ILE A 27 10.01 -13.54 -3.85
CA ILE A 27 10.54 -12.18 -3.64
C ILE A 27 11.28 -12.11 -2.31
N ALA A 28 10.69 -12.56 -1.21
CA ALA A 28 11.28 -12.53 0.12
C ALA A 28 12.59 -13.33 0.19
N ALA A 29 12.66 -14.47 -0.50
CA ALA A 29 13.86 -15.31 -0.56
C ALA A 29 15.08 -14.63 -1.24
N GLN A 30 14.87 -13.57 -2.03
CA GLN A 30 15.97 -12.76 -2.58
C GLN A 30 16.61 -11.82 -1.54
N TYR A 31 15.97 -11.64 -0.37
CA TYR A 31 16.37 -10.74 0.71
C TYR A 31 16.34 -11.47 2.07
N PRO A 32 17.03 -12.62 2.22
CA PRO A 32 16.83 -13.54 3.35
C PRO A 32 17.10 -12.91 4.72
N GLU A 33 18.05 -11.97 4.78
CA GLU A 33 18.44 -11.29 6.04
C GLU A 33 17.60 -10.02 6.31
N ALA A 34 16.89 -9.50 5.31
CA ALA A 34 16.24 -8.19 5.39
C ALA A 34 14.72 -8.25 5.23
N ALA A 35 14.16 -9.24 4.51
CA ALA A 35 12.74 -9.29 4.25
C ALA A 35 11.92 -9.38 5.54
N ARG A 36 10.94 -8.47 5.69
CA ARG A 36 10.02 -8.42 6.83
C ARG A 36 8.59 -8.77 6.42
N ALA A 37 8.11 -8.17 5.32
CA ALA A 37 6.77 -8.39 4.81
C ALA A 37 6.71 -8.20 3.30
N VAL A 38 5.79 -8.91 2.62
CA VAL A 38 5.43 -8.65 1.23
C VAL A 38 3.94 -8.37 1.15
N LEU A 39 3.61 -7.22 0.57
CA LEU A 39 2.24 -6.74 0.38
C LEU A 39 1.87 -6.78 -1.09
N PHE A 40 0.69 -7.32 -1.41
CA PHE A 40 0.12 -7.35 -2.75
C PHE A 40 -1.01 -6.34 -2.86
N TYR A 41 -1.06 -5.59 -3.97
CA TYR A 41 -2.04 -4.52 -4.18
C TYR A 41 -2.31 -4.30 -5.66
N GLY A 42 -3.17 -3.32 -5.97
CA GLY A 42 -3.37 -2.86 -7.33
C GLY A 42 -4.50 -3.53 -8.09
N SER A 43 -4.46 -3.44 -9.42
CA SER A 43 -5.56 -3.91 -10.28
C SER A 43 -5.73 -5.42 -10.25
N CYS A 44 -4.63 -6.18 -10.19
CA CYS A 44 -4.67 -7.65 -10.16
C CYS A 44 -5.31 -8.18 -8.87
N LEU A 45 -5.21 -7.45 -7.76
CA LEU A 45 -5.92 -7.79 -6.53
C LEU A 45 -7.45 -7.72 -6.70
N ARG A 46 -7.94 -6.75 -7.48
CA ARG A 46 -9.37 -6.55 -7.71
C ARG A 46 -9.95 -7.47 -8.79
N SER A 47 -9.17 -7.76 -9.83
CA SER A 47 -9.64 -8.55 -10.97
C SER A 47 -9.43 -10.05 -10.82
N GLU A 48 -8.55 -10.47 -9.88
CA GLU A 48 -8.05 -11.85 -9.72
C GLU A 48 -7.43 -12.44 -11.00
N GLN A 49 -7.17 -11.59 -12.00
CA GLN A 49 -6.52 -11.99 -13.24
C GLN A 49 -5.02 -11.72 -13.13
N LEU A 50 -4.20 -12.77 -13.20
CA LEU A 50 -2.75 -12.69 -13.07
C LEU A 50 -2.02 -12.82 -14.40
N GLU A 51 -2.50 -13.71 -15.29
CA GLU A 51 -1.85 -14.00 -16.56
C GLU A 51 -1.86 -12.79 -17.51
N GLY A 52 -0.70 -12.50 -18.09
CA GLY A 52 -0.52 -11.37 -18.98
C GLY A 52 -0.60 -10.00 -18.31
N GLN A 53 -0.70 -9.96 -16.98
CA GLN A 53 -0.74 -8.73 -16.20
C GLN A 53 0.59 -8.48 -15.48
N MET A 54 0.81 -7.21 -15.12
CA MET A 54 1.93 -6.82 -14.25
C MET A 54 1.42 -6.73 -12.82
N LEU A 55 1.88 -7.65 -11.95
CA LEU A 55 1.54 -7.66 -10.53
C LEU A 55 2.29 -6.54 -9.80
N ASP A 56 1.67 -6.00 -8.76
CA ASP A 56 2.25 -4.94 -7.95
C ASP A 56 2.47 -5.43 -6.52
N PHE A 57 3.74 -5.42 -6.07
CA PHE A 57 4.13 -5.76 -4.70
C PHE A 57 4.92 -4.65 -4.03
N TYR A 58 4.78 -4.55 -2.71
CA TYR A 58 5.75 -3.90 -1.84
C TYR A 58 6.50 -4.95 -1.03
N LEU A 59 7.81 -4.90 -1.07
CA LEU A 59 8.69 -5.61 -0.16
C LEU A 59 9.10 -4.64 0.95
N ILE A 60 8.77 -4.98 2.18
CA ILE A 60 9.21 -4.25 3.36
C ILE A 60 10.43 -4.97 3.91
N VAL A 61 11.51 -4.22 4.10
CA VAL A 61 12.78 -4.72 4.62
C VAL A 61 13.11 -4.09 5.97
N SER A 62 13.91 -4.75 6.79
CA SER A 62 14.37 -4.21 8.08
C SER A 62 15.07 -2.86 7.91
N ASP A 63 16.00 -2.82 6.99
CA ASP A 63 16.74 -1.62 6.57
C ASP A 63 17.37 -1.84 5.18
N TYR A 64 17.83 -0.74 4.55
CA TYR A 64 18.39 -0.82 3.19
C TYR A 64 19.80 -1.36 3.13
N ASP A 65 20.58 -1.24 4.21
CA ASP A 65 21.97 -1.72 4.22
C ASP A 65 22.00 -3.27 4.29
N SER A 66 21.03 -3.86 5.00
CA SER A 66 20.80 -5.31 5.03
C SER A 66 20.14 -5.85 3.74
N ALA A 67 19.38 -5.00 3.03
CA ALA A 67 18.66 -5.40 1.83
C ALA A 67 19.53 -5.42 0.56
N TYR A 68 20.62 -4.66 0.52
CA TYR A 68 21.43 -4.48 -0.68
C TYR A 68 22.91 -4.72 -0.44
N ASP A 69 23.53 -5.60 -1.22
CA ASP A 69 24.99 -5.80 -1.25
C ASP A 69 25.73 -4.53 -1.71
N THR A 70 25.03 -3.64 -2.41
CA THR A 70 25.62 -2.46 -3.03
C THR A 70 25.21 -1.20 -2.29
N GLN A 71 26.16 -0.56 -1.59
CA GLN A 71 25.91 0.64 -0.78
C GLN A 71 25.26 1.81 -1.52
N TRP A 72 25.51 1.97 -2.84
CA TRP A 72 24.87 3.05 -3.57
C TRP A 72 23.35 2.83 -3.74
N LEU A 73 22.88 1.58 -3.90
CA LEU A 73 21.46 1.26 -3.93
C LEU A 73 20.78 1.60 -2.60
N ALA A 74 21.39 1.25 -1.47
CA ALA A 74 20.89 1.60 -0.15
C ALA A 74 20.78 3.13 0.04
N LYS A 75 21.81 3.88 -0.39
CA LYS A 75 21.82 5.35 -0.33
C LYS A 75 20.74 5.98 -1.20
N TRP A 76 20.54 5.49 -2.43
CA TRP A 76 19.50 5.99 -3.32
C TRP A 76 18.11 5.68 -2.82
N ASN A 77 17.87 4.46 -2.33
CA ASN A 77 16.57 4.08 -1.77
C ASN A 77 16.21 4.95 -0.55
N ARG A 78 17.16 5.21 0.33
CA ARG A 78 16.99 6.10 1.49
C ARG A 78 16.68 7.55 1.10
N ARG A 79 17.22 8.02 -0.04
CA ARG A 79 17.03 9.40 -0.49
C ARG A 79 15.74 9.59 -1.30
N LEU A 80 15.35 8.61 -2.09
CA LEU A 80 14.21 8.63 -3.00
C LEU A 80 13.44 7.30 -2.96
N PRO A 81 12.82 6.97 -1.82
CA PRO A 81 12.03 5.75 -1.70
C PRO A 81 10.71 5.82 -2.49
N PRO A 82 10.23 4.69 -3.02
CA PRO A 82 10.87 3.37 -3.07
C PRO A 82 11.73 3.14 -4.31
N ASN A 83 12.74 2.26 -4.23
CA ASN A 83 13.28 1.63 -5.43
C ASN A 83 12.28 0.59 -5.97
N VAL A 84 12.15 0.51 -7.30
CA VAL A 84 11.24 -0.44 -7.95
C VAL A 84 12.01 -1.34 -8.89
N PHE A 85 11.86 -2.65 -8.70
CA PHE A 85 12.53 -3.67 -9.50
C PHE A 85 11.52 -4.57 -10.22
N PRO A 86 11.82 -5.00 -11.46
CA PRO A 86 11.05 -6.04 -12.13
C PRO A 86 11.42 -7.41 -11.56
N PHE A 87 10.41 -8.27 -11.36
CA PHE A 87 10.58 -9.67 -10.99
C PHE A 87 9.80 -10.56 -11.94
N GLN A 88 10.28 -11.78 -12.12
CA GLN A 88 9.58 -12.81 -12.87
C GLN A 88 9.64 -14.13 -12.08
N PHE A 89 8.49 -14.79 -11.97
CA PHE A 89 8.37 -16.08 -11.31
C PHE A 89 7.23 -16.89 -11.93
N GLU A 90 7.48 -18.13 -12.33
CA GLU A 90 6.51 -19.07 -12.91
C GLU A 90 5.63 -18.45 -14.03
N GLY A 91 6.26 -17.68 -14.93
CA GLY A 91 5.56 -17.03 -16.04
C GLY A 91 4.83 -15.73 -15.69
N LEU A 92 4.72 -15.38 -14.42
CA LEU A 92 4.16 -14.11 -13.96
C LEU A 92 5.23 -13.03 -13.90
N MET A 93 4.81 -11.77 -14.12
CA MET A 93 5.68 -10.60 -14.05
C MET A 93 5.20 -9.67 -12.94
N ALA A 94 6.12 -9.07 -12.21
CA ALA A 94 5.80 -8.12 -11.14
C ALA A 94 6.71 -6.91 -11.13
N LYS A 95 6.19 -5.82 -10.57
CA LYS A 95 6.95 -4.68 -10.05
C LYS A 95 6.99 -4.78 -8.54
N VAL A 96 8.18 -4.75 -7.98
CA VAL A 96 8.41 -4.83 -6.54
C VAL A 96 9.02 -3.52 -6.06
N ALA A 97 8.26 -2.77 -5.29
CA ALA A 97 8.72 -1.56 -4.62
C ALA A 97 9.32 -1.92 -3.27
N VAL A 98 10.56 -1.47 -2.99
CA VAL A 98 11.27 -1.81 -1.76
C VAL A 98 11.30 -0.62 -0.81
N LEU A 99 10.80 -0.82 0.42
CA LEU A 99 10.83 0.16 1.51
C LEU A 99 11.39 -0.47 2.79
N SER A 100 12.12 0.31 3.58
CA SER A 100 12.40 -0.05 4.97
C SER A 100 11.14 0.03 5.81
N GLU A 101 11.06 -0.71 6.93
CA GLU A 101 9.96 -0.61 7.89
C GLU A 101 9.75 0.84 8.36
N GLN A 102 10.85 1.56 8.59
CA GLN A 102 10.81 2.95 9.02
C GLN A 102 10.18 3.85 7.94
N ASP A 103 10.66 3.79 6.69
CA ASP A 103 10.11 4.60 5.60
C ASP A 103 8.67 4.21 5.30
N PHE A 104 8.33 2.91 5.37
CA PHE A 104 6.96 2.46 5.18
C PHE A 104 6.00 3.05 6.20
N HIS A 105 6.44 3.13 7.46
CA HIS A 105 5.67 3.76 8.52
C HIS A 105 5.56 5.28 8.33
N ASP A 106 6.66 5.97 8.02
CA ASP A 106 6.69 7.43 7.90
C ASP A 106 5.94 7.92 6.65
N LEU A 107 6.03 7.17 5.54
CA LEU A 107 5.34 7.48 4.28
C LEU A 107 3.82 7.18 4.31
N ASN A 108 3.31 6.55 5.36
CA ASN A 108 1.87 6.38 5.59
C ASN A 108 1.27 7.44 6.55
N ARG A 109 2.04 8.47 6.93
CA ARG A 109 1.62 9.51 7.88
C ARG A 109 1.42 10.87 7.23
N PRO A 110 0.72 11.82 7.89
CA PRO A 110 0.46 13.17 7.35
C PRO A 110 1.72 13.97 7.02
N ALA A 111 2.85 13.71 7.70
CA ALA A 111 4.13 14.37 7.44
C ALA A 111 4.91 13.76 6.26
N ALA A 112 4.34 12.79 5.55
CA ALA A 112 4.98 12.13 4.42
C ALA A 112 5.41 13.12 3.33
N SER A 113 6.64 12.96 2.84
CA SER A 113 7.22 13.77 1.76
C SER A 113 6.65 13.43 0.38
N ALA A 114 5.95 12.29 0.25
CA ALA A 114 5.37 11.79 -0.99
C ALA A 114 3.98 11.18 -0.76
N VAL A 115 3.07 11.43 -1.68
CA VAL A 115 1.68 10.95 -1.61
C VAL A 115 1.53 9.49 -2.02
N SER A 116 2.49 8.94 -2.76
CA SER A 116 2.35 7.66 -3.47
C SER A 116 2.13 6.46 -2.54
N VAL A 117 2.72 6.44 -1.35
CA VAL A 117 2.63 5.29 -0.44
C VAL A 117 1.28 5.28 0.28
N TRP A 118 0.94 6.35 1.03
CA TRP A 118 -0.34 6.38 1.74
C TRP A 118 -1.55 6.36 0.80
N ALA A 119 -1.45 6.93 -0.42
CA ALA A 119 -2.53 6.85 -1.40
C ALA A 119 -2.77 5.41 -1.89
N ARG A 120 -1.73 4.58 -1.95
CA ARG A 120 -1.86 3.16 -2.31
C ARG A 120 -2.44 2.34 -1.17
N PHE A 121 -1.93 2.54 0.04
CA PHE A 121 -2.35 1.75 1.20
C PHE A 121 -3.65 2.26 1.85
N ALA A 122 -4.19 3.39 1.42
CA ALA A 122 -5.58 3.77 1.62
C ALA A 122 -6.56 2.92 0.77
N GLN A 123 -6.06 2.20 -0.26
CA GLN A 123 -6.78 1.23 -1.07
C GLN A 123 -6.56 -0.20 -0.53
N PRO A 124 -7.38 -1.19 -0.96
CA PRO A 124 -7.21 -2.58 -0.52
C PRO A 124 -5.82 -3.14 -0.82
N SER A 125 -5.29 -3.87 0.14
CA SER A 125 -4.04 -4.64 0.01
C SER A 125 -4.12 -5.96 0.77
N ARG A 126 -3.16 -6.85 0.55
CA ARG A 126 -3.06 -8.16 1.22
C ARG A 126 -1.64 -8.37 1.72
N LEU A 127 -1.50 -8.89 2.93
CA LEU A 127 -0.23 -9.37 3.45
C LEU A 127 -0.02 -10.81 2.97
N VAL A 128 0.84 -11.01 1.98
CA VAL A 128 0.97 -12.29 1.28
C VAL A 128 2.21 -13.08 1.68
N TRP A 129 3.11 -12.46 2.42
CA TRP A 129 4.23 -13.10 3.11
C TRP A 129 4.68 -12.22 4.28
N VAL A 130 5.09 -12.84 5.37
CA VAL A 130 5.59 -12.16 6.57
C VAL A 130 6.64 -13.01 7.27
N ALA A 131 7.68 -12.38 7.81
CA ALA A 131 8.77 -13.04 8.49
C ALA A 131 8.36 -13.55 9.88
N ASP A 132 7.61 -12.75 10.62
CA ASP A 132 7.18 -13.03 11.99
C ASP A 132 5.99 -12.11 12.40
N GLU A 133 5.44 -12.38 13.58
CA GLU A 133 4.31 -11.59 14.14
C GLU A 133 4.66 -10.11 14.35
N ALA A 134 5.90 -9.79 14.70
CA ALA A 134 6.34 -8.40 14.89
C ALA A 134 6.31 -7.62 13.57
N ALA A 135 6.70 -8.25 12.46
CA ALA A 135 6.62 -7.69 11.11
C ALA A 135 5.17 -7.50 10.65
N GLU A 136 4.28 -8.46 10.96
CA GLU A 136 2.84 -8.34 10.71
C GLU A 136 2.25 -7.13 11.44
N GLN A 137 2.48 -7.04 12.75
CA GLN A 137 2.03 -5.91 13.56
C GLN A 137 2.61 -4.57 13.08
N SER A 138 3.86 -4.55 12.62
CA SER A 138 4.50 -3.36 12.04
C SER A 138 3.78 -2.92 10.76
N ALA A 139 3.49 -3.86 9.85
CA ALA A 139 2.75 -3.58 8.61
C ALA A 139 1.33 -3.05 8.89
N VAL A 140 0.60 -3.69 9.81
CA VAL A 140 -0.74 -3.24 10.23
C VAL A 140 -0.70 -1.82 10.77
N ARG A 141 0.25 -1.50 11.67
CA ARG A 141 0.38 -0.15 12.24
C ARG A 141 0.71 0.90 11.17
N ALA A 142 1.60 0.58 10.24
CA ALA A 142 1.95 1.48 9.15
C ALA A 142 0.75 1.79 8.25
N ILE A 143 0.05 0.76 7.78
CA ILE A 143 -1.10 0.89 6.88
C ILE A 143 -2.29 1.58 7.56
N SER A 144 -2.46 1.42 8.87
CA SER A 144 -3.51 2.11 9.64
C SER A 144 -3.38 3.64 9.59
N GLY A 145 -2.19 4.17 9.26
CA GLY A 145 -1.98 5.61 9.04
C GLY A 145 -2.45 6.12 7.67
N ALA A 146 -2.62 5.24 6.67
CA ALA A 146 -2.87 5.66 5.29
C ALA A 146 -4.24 6.33 5.08
N ALA A 147 -5.31 5.70 5.55
CA ALA A 147 -6.67 6.25 5.43
C ALA A 147 -6.83 7.61 6.15
N PRO A 148 -6.43 7.76 7.43
CA PRO A 148 -6.45 9.06 8.10
C PRO A 148 -5.63 10.13 7.36
N THR A 149 -4.47 9.77 6.83
CA THR A 149 -3.60 10.71 6.09
C THR A 149 -4.31 11.23 4.84
N LEU A 150 -4.91 10.34 4.04
CA LEU A 150 -5.65 10.73 2.84
C LEU A 150 -6.87 11.60 3.18
N LEU A 151 -7.69 11.16 4.14
CA LEU A 151 -8.92 11.87 4.48
C LEU A 151 -8.65 13.23 5.12
N ASN A 152 -7.66 13.34 6.01
CA ASN A 152 -7.26 14.64 6.58
C ASN A 152 -6.72 15.60 5.51
N ALA A 153 -5.96 15.09 4.53
CA ALA A 153 -5.53 15.91 3.40
C ALA A 153 -6.73 16.38 2.57
N ALA A 154 -7.73 15.51 2.32
CA ALA A 154 -8.94 15.85 1.58
C ALA A 154 -9.80 16.88 2.32
N LEU A 155 -9.94 16.77 3.65
CA LEU A 155 -10.70 17.72 4.48
C LEU A 155 -10.21 19.17 4.34
N ALA A 156 -8.92 19.38 4.09
CA ALA A 156 -8.37 20.71 3.87
C ALA A 156 -8.89 21.41 2.60
N PHE A 157 -9.49 20.68 1.66
CA PHE A 157 -10.00 21.18 0.40
C PHE A 157 -11.54 21.21 0.31
N VAL A 158 -12.22 20.81 1.37
CA VAL A 158 -13.69 20.74 1.42
C VAL A 158 -14.23 21.88 2.26
N GLU A 159 -15.09 22.74 1.67
CA GLU A 159 -15.66 23.93 2.30
C GLU A 159 -16.97 23.70 3.08
N ARG A 160 -17.53 22.48 3.04
CA ARG A 160 -18.84 22.14 3.62
C ARG A 160 -18.89 20.68 4.09
N GLU A 161 -19.94 20.34 4.83
CA GLU A 161 -20.22 18.94 5.16
C GLU A 161 -20.39 18.11 3.89
N VAL A 162 -19.62 17.01 3.81
CA VAL A 162 -19.63 16.07 2.69
C VAL A 162 -19.82 14.66 3.23
N ASP A 163 -20.37 13.79 2.40
CA ASP A 163 -20.43 12.36 2.69
C ASP A 163 -19.02 11.76 2.73
N VAL A 164 -18.85 10.69 3.49
CA VAL A 164 -17.55 10.01 3.64
C VAL A 164 -17.03 9.46 2.31
N LEU A 165 -17.89 8.98 1.41
CA LEU A 165 -17.50 8.49 0.09
C LEU A 165 -17.07 9.64 -0.83
N ASP A 166 -17.74 10.78 -0.77
CA ASP A 166 -17.32 12.00 -1.50
C ASP A 166 -15.97 12.51 -1.00
N LEU A 167 -15.70 12.41 0.31
CA LEU A 167 -14.42 12.75 0.88
C LEU A 167 -13.29 11.83 0.35
N TRP A 168 -13.53 10.52 0.28
CA TRP A 168 -12.61 9.58 -0.34
C TRP A 168 -12.35 9.91 -1.81
N GLN A 169 -13.40 10.22 -2.57
CA GLN A 169 -13.29 10.61 -3.98
C GLN A 169 -12.42 11.85 -4.15
N SER A 170 -12.66 12.88 -3.33
CA SER A 170 -11.86 14.12 -3.33
C SER A 170 -10.40 13.83 -3.02
N GLY A 171 -10.12 12.98 -2.01
CA GLY A 171 -8.76 12.57 -1.65
C GLY A 171 -8.04 11.83 -2.77
N PHE A 172 -8.68 10.87 -3.40
CA PHE A 172 -8.08 10.17 -4.52
C PHE A 172 -7.88 11.08 -5.74
N GLN A 173 -8.82 11.95 -6.08
CA GLN A 173 -8.65 12.92 -7.16
C GLN A 173 -7.42 13.81 -6.94
N MET A 174 -7.21 14.28 -5.73
CA MET A 174 -6.05 15.08 -5.35
C MET A 174 -4.75 14.30 -5.55
N THR A 175 -4.69 13.01 -5.14
CA THR A 175 -3.48 12.19 -5.28
C THR A 175 -3.14 11.87 -6.73
N TYR A 176 -4.13 11.58 -7.56
CA TYR A 176 -3.91 11.36 -9.00
C TYR A 176 -3.41 12.61 -9.73
N GLY A 177 -3.88 13.78 -9.32
CA GLY A 177 -3.38 15.06 -9.84
C GLY A 177 -1.94 15.34 -9.44
N ALA A 178 -1.54 15.00 -8.23
CA ALA A 178 -0.20 15.22 -7.71
C ALA A 178 0.86 14.26 -8.32
N GLU A 179 0.48 13.05 -8.70
CA GLU A 179 1.40 12.05 -9.28
C GLU A 179 1.68 12.24 -10.78
N LEU A 180 1.14 13.28 -11.45
CA LEU A 180 1.28 13.53 -12.89
C LEU A 180 0.98 12.28 -13.76
N ARG A 181 0.19 11.34 -13.27
CA ARG A 181 -0.17 10.15 -14.03
C ARG A 181 -1.21 10.49 -15.07
N ALA A 182 -0.84 10.33 -16.32
CA ALA A 182 -1.73 10.41 -17.49
C ALA A 182 -2.75 9.27 -17.55
N GLU A 183 -3.15 8.71 -16.41
CA GLU A 183 -4.11 7.64 -16.32
C GLU A 183 -5.53 8.21 -16.16
N ARG A 184 -6.47 7.58 -16.87
CA ARG A 184 -7.85 8.00 -17.10
C ARG A 184 -8.50 8.70 -15.91
N LYS A 185 -9.16 9.83 -16.16
CA LYS A 185 -9.87 10.69 -15.19
C LYS A 185 -10.94 9.96 -14.35
N ASP A 186 -11.37 8.77 -14.78
CA ASP A 186 -12.46 7.99 -14.17
C ASP A 186 -11.99 7.01 -13.07
N ARG A 187 -10.67 6.85 -12.84
CA ARG A 187 -10.14 5.90 -11.86
C ARG A 187 -10.51 6.17 -10.40
N PRO A 188 -10.56 7.41 -9.88
CA PRO A 188 -10.93 7.66 -8.50
C PRO A 188 -12.32 7.12 -8.15
N SER A 189 -13.32 7.32 -9.02
CA SER A 189 -14.67 6.82 -8.82
C SER A 189 -14.72 5.29 -8.88
N SER A 190 -14.03 4.68 -9.86
CA SER A 190 -14.04 3.23 -10.06
C SER A 190 -13.43 2.44 -8.90
N VAL A 191 -12.49 3.03 -8.16
CA VAL A 191 -11.88 2.38 -6.99
C VAL A 191 -12.87 2.29 -5.84
N ILE A 192 -13.63 3.37 -5.58
CA ILE A 192 -14.64 3.43 -4.51
C ILE A 192 -15.86 2.59 -4.89
N GLU A 193 -16.31 2.68 -6.14
CA GLU A 193 -17.46 1.93 -6.66
C GLU A 193 -17.26 0.41 -6.62
N PHE A 194 -16.03 -0.06 -6.63
CA PHE A 194 -15.71 -1.49 -6.51
C PHE A 194 -16.08 -2.08 -5.15
N ASP A 195 -15.89 -1.32 -4.04
CA ASP A 195 -16.26 -1.75 -2.69
C ASP A 195 -16.64 -0.54 -1.82
N PRO A 196 -17.80 0.07 -2.04
CA PRO A 196 -18.25 1.25 -1.31
C PRO A 196 -18.42 0.99 0.21
N GLU A 197 -18.82 -0.23 0.59
CA GLU A 197 -19.00 -0.60 2.00
C GLU A 197 -17.68 -0.59 2.77
N ARG A 198 -16.59 -1.02 2.14
CA ARG A 198 -15.24 -0.92 2.70
C ARG A 198 -14.88 0.54 2.95
N TYR A 199 -15.05 1.39 1.95
CA TYR A 199 -14.68 2.81 2.07
C TYR A 199 -15.53 3.54 3.12
N GLU A 200 -16.80 3.19 3.26
CA GLU A 200 -17.65 3.73 4.33
C GLU A 200 -17.13 3.30 5.72
N ARG A 201 -16.87 2.00 5.93
CA ARG A 201 -16.36 1.47 7.22
C ARG A 201 -15.00 2.06 7.59
N PHE A 202 -14.05 2.07 6.64
CA PHE A 202 -12.70 2.60 6.86
C PHE A 202 -12.72 4.11 7.07
N GLY A 203 -13.52 4.85 6.31
CA GLY A 203 -13.64 6.29 6.45
C GLY A 203 -14.21 6.70 7.80
N ARG A 204 -15.31 6.08 8.23
CA ARG A 204 -15.87 6.32 9.57
C ARG A 204 -14.87 6.02 10.67
N ALA A 205 -14.16 4.88 10.61
CA ALA A 205 -13.16 4.50 11.60
C ALA A 205 -11.96 5.46 11.60
N ALA A 206 -11.51 5.93 10.42
CA ALA A 206 -10.39 6.87 10.29
C ALA A 206 -10.71 8.26 10.84
N LEU A 207 -11.92 8.77 10.61
CA LEU A 207 -12.36 10.09 11.09
C LEU A 207 -12.64 10.13 12.60
N HIS A 208 -12.92 8.98 13.24
CA HIS A 208 -13.08 8.90 14.70
C HIS A 208 -11.75 8.87 15.47
N HIS A 209 -10.63 8.65 14.78
CA HIS A 209 -9.29 8.62 15.36
C HIS A 209 -8.46 9.90 15.07
N ALA A 210 -9.04 10.87 14.39
CA ALA A 210 -8.44 12.19 14.11
C ALA A 210 -8.84 13.26 15.22
#